data_7ebcd3b3685d5e95c11fe9d3d2e0502f
#
_entry.id   7ebcd3b3685d5e95c11fe9d3d2e0502f
#
_cell.length_a   1.000
_cell.length_b   1.000
_cell.length_c   1.000
_cell.angle_alpha   90.00
_cell.angle_beta   90.00
_cell.angle_gamma   90.00
#
_symmetry.space_group_name_H-M   'P 1'
#
loop_
_entity.id
_entity.type
_entity.pdbx_description
1 polymer ?
#
loop_
_entity_poly.entity_id
_entity_poly.type
_entity_poly.pdbx_seq_one_letter_code
_entity_poly.pdbx_strand_id
1 'polypeptide(L)'
;MGKYTAWKMKAAICDDTVEDAEFMEKHIKEYFMKKSIPYECNVYQSSKALWYEIEDGQAFDLLFLDIEMQELNGFELAAKIQETAPDILIIFVSAYESYVYKSFEFRPFRFIPKQQMESMITQALEAVFREIVSRTSEVYIAENQQGIEKIPFRKIVYIWREGKYLYLSLIHIS
;
A
#
# COMPACT_ATOMS: atom_id res chain seq x y z
N MET A 1 -24.87 9.04 13.90
CA MET A 1 -24.47 8.91 12.48
C MET A 1 -22.97 8.70 12.45
N GLY A 2 -22.54 7.45 12.36
CA GLY A 2 -21.11 7.13 12.22
C GLY A 2 -20.61 7.69 10.89
N LYS A 3 -19.61 8.56 10.92
CA LYS A 3 -18.87 8.96 9.72
C LYS A 3 -18.09 7.73 9.26
N TYR A 4 -18.58 7.04 8.25
CA TYR A 4 -17.76 6.11 7.48
C TYR A 4 -16.66 6.97 6.85
N THR A 5 -15.48 6.93 7.39
CA THR A 5 -14.31 7.45 6.69
C THR A 5 -14.11 6.52 5.51
N ALA A 6 -14.48 6.98 4.32
CA ALA A 6 -14.26 6.20 3.11
C ALA A 6 -12.77 5.84 3.07
N TRP A 7 -12.48 4.54 2.90
CA TRP A 7 -11.10 4.08 2.73
C TRP A 7 -10.42 4.90 1.63
N LYS A 8 -9.20 5.33 1.88
CA LYS A 8 -8.39 6.15 0.98
C LYS A 8 -7.07 5.42 0.77
N MET A 9 -6.73 5.14 -0.48
CA MET A 9 -5.43 4.57 -0.84
C MET A 9 -4.31 5.53 -0.45
N LYS A 10 -3.36 5.06 0.34
CA LYS A 10 -2.17 5.82 0.72
C LYS A 10 -0.96 5.25 0.00
N ALA A 11 -0.46 5.99 -0.96
CA ALA A 11 0.72 5.63 -1.74
C ALA A 11 1.88 6.57 -1.47
N ALA A 12 3.09 6.08 -1.64
CA ALA A 12 4.26 6.94 -1.74
C ALA A 12 5.18 6.51 -2.88
N ILE A 13 5.89 7.49 -3.41
CA ILE A 13 6.95 7.35 -4.40
C ILE A 13 8.24 7.77 -3.73
N CYS A 14 9.28 6.96 -3.86
CA CYS A 14 10.62 7.30 -3.41
C CYS A 14 11.60 7.11 -4.57
N ASP A 15 12.06 8.22 -5.13
CA ASP A 15 12.99 8.28 -6.24
C ASP A 15 13.78 9.59 -6.14
N ASP A 16 15.10 9.55 -6.18
CA ASP A 16 15.95 10.74 -6.10
C ASP A 16 16.04 11.52 -7.42
N THR A 17 15.48 10.96 -8.49
CA THR A 17 15.32 11.61 -9.79
C THR A 17 13.94 12.25 -9.89
N VAL A 18 13.91 13.58 -9.95
CA VAL A 18 12.66 14.36 -9.95
C VAL A 18 11.75 13.99 -11.11
N GLU A 19 12.31 13.87 -12.31
CA GLU A 19 11.58 13.58 -13.54
C GLU A 19 10.88 12.22 -13.49
N ASP A 20 11.54 11.21 -12.94
CA ASP A 20 10.97 9.86 -12.78
C ASP A 20 9.85 9.86 -11.73
N ALA A 21 10.06 10.56 -10.62
CA ALA A 21 9.05 10.71 -9.57
C ALA A 21 7.79 11.43 -10.09
N GLU A 22 7.95 12.54 -10.82
CA GLU A 22 6.84 13.29 -11.42
C GLU A 22 6.09 12.44 -12.47
N PHE A 23 6.83 11.68 -13.29
CA PHE A 23 6.23 10.77 -14.25
C PHE A 23 5.36 9.72 -13.57
N MET A 24 5.86 9.07 -12.51
CA MET A 24 5.09 8.10 -11.72
C MET A 24 3.86 8.74 -11.07
N GLU A 25 4.04 9.88 -10.41
CA GLU A 25 2.95 10.59 -9.74
C GLU A 25 1.81 10.91 -10.70
N LYS A 26 2.12 11.44 -11.89
CA LYS A 26 1.15 11.73 -12.93
C LYS A 26 0.31 10.50 -13.29
N HIS A 27 0.94 9.36 -13.58
CA HIS A 27 0.25 8.15 -14.00
C HIS A 27 -0.58 7.52 -12.87
N ILE A 28 -0.09 7.57 -11.63
CA ILE A 28 -0.81 7.13 -10.43
C ILE A 28 -2.06 7.98 -10.25
N LYS A 29 -1.93 9.30 -10.33
CA LYS A 29 -3.03 10.25 -10.24
C LYS A 29 -4.09 10.01 -11.30
N GLU A 30 -3.69 9.88 -12.57
CA GLU A 30 -4.59 9.63 -13.69
C GLU A 30 -5.38 8.32 -13.48
N TYR A 31 -4.71 7.27 -13.03
CA TYR A 31 -5.35 5.98 -12.75
C TYR A 31 -6.42 6.09 -11.67
N PHE A 32 -6.08 6.65 -10.50
CA PHE A 32 -7.01 6.75 -9.38
C PHE A 32 -8.17 7.69 -9.67
N MET A 33 -7.93 8.81 -10.36
CA MET A 33 -8.99 9.72 -10.80
C MET A 33 -9.94 9.04 -11.77
N LYS A 34 -9.43 8.33 -12.77
CA LYS A 34 -10.25 7.59 -13.75
C LYS A 34 -11.11 6.52 -13.10
N LYS A 35 -10.62 5.87 -12.05
CA LYS A 35 -11.35 4.84 -11.30
C LYS A 35 -12.21 5.40 -10.18
N SER A 36 -12.19 6.72 -9.94
CA SER A 36 -12.87 7.37 -8.81
C SER A 36 -12.50 6.78 -7.45
N ILE A 37 -11.25 6.37 -7.29
CA ILE A 37 -10.72 5.82 -6.05
C ILE A 37 -10.13 6.97 -5.23
N PRO A 38 -10.59 7.21 -3.99
CA PRO A 38 -9.96 8.18 -3.11
C PRO A 38 -8.50 7.77 -2.83
N TYR A 39 -7.55 8.69 -2.99
CA TYR A 39 -6.14 8.41 -2.80
C TYR A 39 -5.39 9.60 -2.20
N GLU A 40 -4.23 9.31 -1.67
CA GLU A 40 -3.19 10.24 -1.28
C GLU A 40 -1.87 9.66 -1.78
N CYS A 41 -1.05 10.48 -2.43
CA CYS A 41 0.24 10.08 -2.92
C CYS A 41 1.28 11.10 -2.49
N ASN A 42 2.29 10.65 -1.76
CA ASN A 42 3.38 11.48 -1.28
C ASN A 42 4.65 11.14 -2.07
N VAL A 43 5.43 12.15 -2.41
CA VAL A 43 6.68 11.99 -3.16
C VAL A 43 7.85 12.32 -2.25
N TYR A 44 8.83 11.41 -2.19
CA TYR A 44 10.06 11.53 -1.42
C TYR A 44 11.26 11.41 -2.35
N GLN A 45 12.18 12.37 -2.28
CA GLN A 45 13.46 12.34 -2.98
C GLN A 45 14.59 11.79 -2.10
N SER A 46 14.27 11.40 -0.88
CA SER A 46 15.19 10.82 0.08
C SER A 46 14.58 9.58 0.71
N SER A 47 15.29 8.46 0.59
CA SER A 47 14.93 7.20 1.21
C SER A 47 14.87 7.28 2.74
N LYS A 48 15.74 8.10 3.35
CA LYS A 48 15.70 8.35 4.79
C LYS A 48 14.48 9.14 5.21
N ALA A 49 14.07 10.13 4.41
CA ALA A 49 12.86 10.89 4.70
C ALA A 49 11.62 9.98 4.72
N LEU A 50 11.46 9.11 3.71
CA LEU A 50 10.39 8.13 3.70
C LEU A 50 10.48 7.17 4.89
N TRP A 51 11.69 6.70 5.23
CA TRP A 51 11.89 5.80 6.35
C TRP A 51 11.46 6.43 7.69
N TYR A 52 11.83 7.68 7.94
CA TYR A 52 11.42 8.39 9.17
C TYR A 52 9.91 8.55 9.27
N GLU A 53 9.20 8.84 8.18
CA GLU A 53 7.75 8.92 8.18
C GLU A 53 7.11 7.57 8.57
N ILE A 54 7.67 6.45 8.07
CA ILE A 54 7.19 5.11 8.42
C ILE A 54 7.48 4.78 9.89
N GLU A 55 8.68 5.11 10.40
CA GLU A 55 9.04 4.95 11.81
C GLU A 55 8.13 5.77 12.74
N ASP A 56 7.75 6.98 12.32
CA ASP A 56 6.83 7.85 13.06
C ASP A 56 5.37 7.40 12.97
N GLY A 57 5.10 6.29 12.28
CA GLY A 57 3.77 5.67 12.22
C GLY A 57 2.90 6.13 11.06
N GLN A 58 3.47 6.85 10.07
CA GLN A 58 2.73 7.12 8.84
C GLN A 58 2.45 5.81 8.12
N ALA A 59 1.15 5.53 7.91
CA ALA A 59 0.72 4.31 7.24
C ALA A 59 0.67 4.52 5.73
N PHE A 60 1.16 3.53 4.98
CA PHE A 60 1.04 3.43 3.53
C PHE A 60 0.46 2.07 3.14
N ASP A 61 -0.26 2.02 2.02
CA ASP A 61 -0.75 0.79 1.41
C ASP A 61 0.20 0.32 0.30
N LEU A 62 0.86 1.28 -0.39
CA LEU A 62 1.67 1.05 -1.58
C LEU A 62 2.88 1.97 -1.62
N LEU A 63 4.04 1.40 -1.91
CA LEU A 63 5.27 2.14 -2.17
C LEU A 63 5.82 1.81 -3.55
N PHE A 64 6.19 2.86 -4.30
CA PHE A 64 7.06 2.77 -5.46
C PHE A 64 8.46 3.18 -5.02
N LEU A 65 9.42 2.28 -5.12
CA LEU A 65 10.79 2.49 -4.66
C LEU A 65 11.76 2.38 -5.82
N ASP A 66 12.50 3.46 -6.10
CA ASP A 66 13.71 3.32 -6.89
C ASP A 66 14.74 2.49 -6.11
N ILE A 67 15.52 1.69 -6.82
CA ILE A 67 16.57 0.87 -6.21
C ILE A 67 17.84 1.69 -6.04
N GLU A 68 18.17 2.55 -7.00
CA GLU A 68 19.40 3.34 -6.99
C GLU A 68 19.19 4.71 -6.35
N MET A 69 19.31 4.77 -5.06
CA MET A 69 19.27 6.01 -4.28
C MET A 69 20.55 6.18 -3.44
N GLN A 70 20.97 7.44 -3.22
CA GLN A 70 22.29 7.72 -2.65
C GLN A 70 22.43 7.36 -1.18
N GLU A 71 21.40 7.54 -0.35
CA GLU A 71 21.54 7.41 1.11
C GLU A 71 21.28 5.99 1.60
N LEU A 72 20.12 5.47 1.28
CA LEU A 72 19.66 4.13 1.58
C LEU A 72 19.08 3.58 0.29
N ASN A 73 19.68 2.55 -0.29
CA ASN A 73 19.15 2.02 -1.55
C ASN A 73 17.80 1.35 -1.35
N GLY A 74 17.05 1.17 -2.45
CA GLY A 74 15.68 0.66 -2.38
C GLY A 74 15.57 -0.73 -1.75
N PHE A 75 16.57 -1.58 -1.89
CA PHE A 75 16.58 -2.91 -1.24
C PHE A 75 16.75 -2.81 0.27
N GLU A 76 17.67 -1.96 0.75
CA GLU A 76 17.87 -1.73 2.19
C GLU A 76 16.63 -1.12 2.82
N LEU A 77 16.00 -0.17 2.13
CA LEU A 77 14.75 0.42 2.58
C LEU A 77 13.63 -0.62 2.63
N ALA A 78 13.47 -1.44 1.58
CA ALA A 78 12.47 -2.50 1.54
C ALA A 78 12.65 -3.54 2.66
N ALA A 79 13.91 -3.92 2.97
CA ALA A 79 14.20 -4.84 4.08
C ALA A 79 13.69 -4.27 5.43
N LYS A 80 13.99 -3.00 5.71
CA LYS A 80 13.51 -2.32 6.92
C LYS A 80 11.98 -2.25 6.98
N ILE A 81 11.34 -1.91 5.86
CA ILE A 81 9.88 -1.83 5.77
C ILE A 81 9.24 -3.19 6.02
N GLN A 82 9.79 -4.27 5.47
CA GLN A 82 9.27 -5.63 5.67
C GLN A 82 9.32 -6.10 7.12
N GLU A 83 10.30 -5.63 7.90
CA GLU A 83 10.41 -5.94 9.32
C GLU A 83 9.39 -5.18 10.18
N THR A 84 9.07 -3.93 9.81
CA THR A 84 8.24 -3.03 10.62
C THR A 84 6.79 -2.93 10.14
N ALA A 85 6.56 -2.99 8.82
CA ALA A 85 5.26 -2.81 8.19
C ALA A 85 5.08 -3.79 7.00
N PRO A 86 5.03 -5.12 7.26
CA PRO A 86 5.04 -6.16 6.23
C PRO A 86 3.81 -6.16 5.31
N ASP A 87 2.75 -5.45 5.67
CA ASP A 87 1.52 -5.36 4.89
C ASP A 87 1.61 -4.33 3.74
N ILE A 88 2.63 -3.48 3.75
CA ILE A 88 2.83 -2.50 2.68
C ILE A 88 3.24 -3.22 1.39
N LEU A 89 2.52 -2.96 0.31
CA LEU A 89 2.88 -3.46 -1.01
C LEU A 89 4.04 -2.63 -1.58
N ILE A 90 5.11 -3.29 -2.00
CA ILE A 90 6.29 -2.64 -2.57
C ILE A 90 6.38 -2.96 -4.05
N ILE A 91 6.49 -1.92 -4.88
CA ILE A 91 6.83 -2.01 -6.29
C ILE A 91 8.20 -1.39 -6.47
N PHE A 92 9.18 -2.19 -6.90
CA PHE A 92 10.46 -1.64 -7.32
C PHE A 92 10.35 -1.05 -8.70
N VAL A 93 10.96 0.11 -8.88
CA VAL A 93 11.12 0.78 -10.16
C VAL A 93 12.61 1.04 -10.37
N SER A 94 13.21 0.54 -11.46
CA SER A 94 14.65 0.68 -11.67
C SER A 94 15.01 0.82 -13.14
N ALA A 95 16.08 1.57 -13.42
CA ALA A 95 16.68 1.64 -14.74
C ALA A 95 17.38 0.32 -15.14
N TYR A 96 17.73 -0.54 -14.20
CA TYR A 96 18.52 -1.74 -14.41
C TYR A 96 17.70 -3.02 -14.24
N GLU A 97 17.41 -3.69 -15.34
CA GLU A 97 16.70 -4.97 -15.34
C GLU A 97 17.48 -6.09 -14.63
N SER A 98 18.80 -5.95 -14.50
CA SER A 98 19.64 -6.91 -13.76
C SER A 98 19.26 -7.05 -12.29
N TYR A 99 18.58 -6.05 -11.72
CA TYR A 99 18.10 -6.11 -10.33
C TYR A 99 16.84 -6.97 -10.14
N VAL A 100 16.18 -7.40 -11.22
CA VAL A 100 14.97 -8.24 -11.13
C VAL A 100 15.21 -9.47 -10.26
N TYR A 101 16.29 -10.22 -10.51
CA TYR A 101 16.58 -11.44 -9.75
C TYR A 101 16.84 -11.15 -8.27
N LYS A 102 17.63 -10.12 -7.96
CA LYS A 102 17.91 -9.72 -6.58
C LYS A 102 16.65 -9.21 -5.87
N SER A 103 15.75 -8.58 -6.59
CA SER A 103 14.52 -8.04 -6.00
C SER A 103 13.64 -9.11 -5.35
N PHE A 104 13.67 -10.35 -5.85
CA PHE A 104 12.87 -11.45 -5.28
C PHE A 104 13.22 -11.78 -3.81
N GLU A 105 14.44 -11.47 -3.36
CA GLU A 105 14.84 -11.64 -1.95
C GLU A 105 13.99 -10.76 -1.02
N PHE A 106 13.47 -9.63 -1.52
CA PHE A 106 12.67 -8.66 -0.80
C PHE A 106 11.16 -8.81 -1.04
N ARG A 107 10.73 -9.91 -1.70
CA ARG A 107 9.32 -10.24 -1.94
C ARG A 107 8.48 -9.05 -2.42
N PRO A 108 8.93 -8.29 -3.45
CA PRO A 108 8.15 -7.17 -3.95
C PRO A 108 6.83 -7.65 -4.53
N PHE A 109 5.83 -6.80 -4.48
CA PHE A 109 4.58 -7.07 -5.18
C PHE A 109 4.79 -7.08 -6.70
N ARG A 110 5.63 -6.16 -7.21
CA ARG A 110 6.01 -6.05 -8.63
C ARG A 110 7.40 -5.44 -8.77
N PHE A 111 7.97 -5.63 -9.96
CA PHE A 111 9.13 -4.91 -10.44
C PHE A 111 8.79 -4.27 -11.79
N ILE A 112 9.12 -2.99 -11.97
CA ILE A 112 8.88 -2.23 -13.20
C ILE A 112 10.20 -1.64 -13.68
N PRO A 113 10.73 -2.07 -14.86
CA PRO A 113 11.83 -1.36 -15.49
C PRO A 113 11.41 0.07 -15.85
N LYS A 114 12.24 1.09 -15.56
CA LYS A 114 11.91 2.50 -15.86
C LYS A 114 11.57 2.72 -17.34
N GLN A 115 12.24 1.99 -18.23
CA GLN A 115 11.99 2.04 -19.68
C GLN A 115 10.60 1.50 -20.09
N GLN A 116 9.97 0.70 -19.24
CA GLN A 116 8.65 0.11 -19.48
C GLN A 116 7.57 0.67 -18.56
N MET A 117 7.87 1.75 -17.85
CA MET A 117 6.98 2.32 -16.82
C MET A 117 5.61 2.68 -17.40
N GLU A 118 5.57 3.40 -18.53
CA GLU A 118 4.32 3.83 -19.17
C GLU A 118 3.38 2.64 -19.49
N SER A 119 3.95 1.54 -19.97
CA SER A 119 3.16 0.35 -20.35
C SER A 119 2.76 -0.53 -19.16
N MET A 120 3.53 -0.53 -18.08
CA MET A 120 3.36 -1.47 -16.97
C MET A 120 2.67 -0.86 -15.74
N ILE A 121 2.73 0.47 -15.55
CA ILE A 121 2.24 1.11 -14.33
C ILE A 121 0.73 0.91 -14.13
N THR A 122 -0.07 1.05 -15.16
CA THR A 122 -1.53 0.86 -15.09
C THR A 122 -1.88 -0.58 -14.68
N GLN A 123 -1.23 -1.57 -15.29
CA GLN A 123 -1.45 -2.98 -14.97
C GLN A 123 -1.00 -3.30 -13.53
N ALA A 124 0.10 -2.68 -13.07
CA ALA A 124 0.58 -2.86 -11.70
C ALA A 124 -0.43 -2.27 -10.70
N LEU A 125 -0.95 -1.08 -10.95
CA LEU A 125 -1.97 -0.44 -10.12
C LEU A 125 -3.29 -1.23 -10.08
N GLU A 126 -3.72 -1.82 -11.19
CA GLU A 126 -4.89 -2.71 -11.21
C GLU A 126 -4.69 -3.95 -10.35
N ALA A 127 -3.48 -4.54 -10.39
CA ALA A 127 -3.15 -5.69 -9.55
C ALA A 127 -3.09 -5.31 -8.06
N VAL A 128 -2.49 -4.16 -7.73
CA VAL A 128 -2.46 -3.60 -6.36
C VAL A 128 -3.87 -3.39 -5.85
N PHE A 129 -4.72 -2.74 -6.63
CA PHE A 129 -6.10 -2.47 -6.21
C PHE A 129 -6.87 -3.77 -5.92
N ARG A 130 -6.74 -4.79 -6.78
CA ARG A 130 -7.34 -6.10 -6.54
C ARG A 130 -6.82 -6.76 -5.26
N GLU A 131 -5.52 -6.69 -5.02
CA GLU A 131 -4.91 -7.24 -3.79
C GLU A 131 -5.46 -6.55 -2.55
N ILE A 132 -5.50 -5.21 -2.53
CA ILE A 132 -5.99 -4.44 -1.38
C ILE A 132 -7.48 -4.67 -1.15
N VAL A 133 -8.29 -4.70 -2.21
CA VAL A 133 -9.73 -5.01 -2.10
C VAL A 133 -9.92 -6.43 -1.56
N SER A 134 -9.14 -7.40 -2.01
CA SER A 134 -9.16 -8.77 -1.49
C SER A 134 -8.87 -8.80 0.02
N ARG A 135 -7.83 -8.11 0.47
CA ARG A 135 -7.49 -8.00 1.90
C ARG A 135 -8.57 -7.30 2.71
N THR A 136 -9.20 -6.27 2.13
CA THR A 136 -10.25 -5.48 2.79
C THR A 136 -11.58 -6.24 2.83
N SER A 137 -11.90 -7.02 1.79
CA SER A 137 -13.10 -7.86 1.77
C SER A 137 -13.04 -9.03 2.75
N GLU A 138 -11.86 -9.34 3.26
CA GLU A 138 -11.67 -10.35 4.30
C GLU A 138 -11.91 -9.81 5.72
N VAL A 139 -12.17 -8.51 5.90
CA VAL A 139 -12.40 -7.90 7.22
C VAL A 139 -13.69 -7.10 7.28
N TYR A 140 -14.40 -7.23 8.38
CA TYR A 140 -15.50 -6.34 8.77
C TYR A 140 -14.94 -5.24 9.69
N ILE A 141 -15.31 -4.00 9.42
CA ILE A 141 -14.93 -2.87 10.28
C ILE A 141 -16.07 -2.60 11.25
N ALA A 142 -15.84 -2.91 12.51
CA ALA A 142 -16.78 -2.62 13.61
C ALA A 142 -16.32 -1.37 14.35
N GLU A 143 -17.23 -0.41 14.55
CA GLU A 143 -17.03 0.74 15.44
C GLU A 143 -17.83 0.50 16.72
N ASN A 144 -17.16 0.57 17.85
CA ASN A 144 -17.77 0.43 19.17
C ASN A 144 -17.29 1.58 20.10
N GLN A 145 -17.73 1.59 21.36
CA GLN A 145 -17.34 2.62 22.33
C GLN A 145 -15.84 2.64 22.66
N GLN A 146 -15.10 1.59 22.31
CA GLN A 146 -13.67 1.46 22.55
C GLN A 146 -12.83 1.85 21.31
N GLY A 147 -13.47 2.08 20.15
CA GLY A 147 -12.83 2.47 18.91
C GLY A 147 -13.24 1.67 17.69
N ILE A 148 -12.37 1.67 16.68
CA ILE A 148 -12.56 0.94 15.42
C ILE A 148 -11.79 -0.38 15.49
N GLU A 149 -12.48 -1.49 15.27
CA GLU A 149 -11.91 -2.83 15.24
C GLU A 149 -12.08 -3.45 13.85
N LYS A 150 -10.99 -4.05 13.34
CA LYS A 150 -10.99 -4.84 12.09
C LYS A 150 -11.20 -6.31 12.44
N ILE A 151 -12.35 -6.85 12.06
CA ILE A 151 -12.72 -8.25 12.36
C ILE A 151 -12.63 -9.05 11.06
N PRO A 152 -11.70 -10.02 10.93
CA PRO A 152 -11.64 -10.89 9.77
C PRO A 152 -12.97 -11.64 9.56
N PHE A 153 -13.50 -11.66 8.35
CA PHE A 153 -14.76 -12.36 8.02
C PHE A 153 -14.71 -13.84 8.46
N ARG A 154 -13.56 -14.49 8.34
CA ARG A 154 -13.36 -15.89 8.79
C ARG A 154 -13.59 -16.11 10.29
N LYS A 155 -13.52 -15.04 11.09
CA LYS A 155 -13.81 -15.08 12.54
C LYS A 155 -15.28 -14.80 12.86
N ILE A 156 -16.06 -14.34 11.87
CA ILE A 156 -17.47 -14.02 12.07
C ILE A 156 -18.29 -15.26 11.83
N VAL A 157 -18.95 -15.76 12.89
CA VAL A 157 -19.85 -16.92 12.81
C VAL A 157 -21.25 -16.48 12.46
N TYR A 158 -21.67 -15.37 13.03
CA TYR A 158 -23.03 -14.91 12.97
C TYR A 158 -23.11 -13.39 13.00
N ILE A 159 -23.99 -12.83 12.18
CA ILE A 159 -24.32 -11.41 12.20
C ILE A 159 -25.84 -11.28 12.34
N TRP A 160 -26.30 -10.54 13.35
CA TRP A 160 -27.73 -10.22 13.47
C TRP A 160 -27.94 -8.77 13.87
N ARG A 161 -29.14 -8.28 13.62
CA ARG A 161 -29.52 -6.89 13.92
C ARG A 161 -30.67 -6.88 14.93
N GLU A 162 -30.53 -6.06 15.94
CA GLU A 162 -31.60 -5.78 16.90
C GLU A 162 -31.75 -4.25 17.06
N GLY A 163 -32.87 -3.71 16.56
CA GLY A 163 -33.10 -2.27 16.53
C GLY A 163 -32.03 -1.53 15.69
N LYS A 164 -31.29 -0.61 16.32
CA LYS A 164 -30.20 0.16 15.74
C LYS A 164 -28.82 -0.49 15.90
N TYR A 165 -28.74 -1.60 16.62
CA TYR A 165 -27.48 -2.28 16.91
C TYR A 165 -27.24 -3.48 15.99
N LEU A 166 -25.98 -3.66 15.62
CA LEU A 166 -25.49 -4.84 14.91
C LEU A 166 -24.63 -5.66 15.87
N TYR A 167 -24.92 -6.94 15.96
CA TYR A 167 -24.22 -7.89 16.81
C TYR A 167 -23.42 -8.87 15.96
N LEU A 168 -22.20 -9.17 16.42
CA LEU A 168 -21.29 -10.10 15.76
C LEU A 168 -20.94 -11.22 16.76
N SER A 169 -21.12 -12.45 16.33
CA SER A 169 -20.58 -13.61 17.06
C SER A 169 -19.26 -14.01 16.41
N LEU A 170 -18.21 -14.13 17.20
CA LEU A 170 -16.85 -14.39 16.73
C LEU A 170 -16.38 -15.77 17.21
N ILE A 171 -15.60 -16.46 16.37
CA ILE A 171 -14.83 -17.63 16.81
C ILE A 171 -13.61 -17.14 17.58
N HIS A 172 -13.46 -17.58 18.82
CA HIS A 172 -12.18 -17.50 19.53
C HIS A 172 -11.32 -18.71 19.13
N ILE A 173 -10.35 -18.46 18.24
CA ILE A 173 -9.30 -19.44 17.96
C ILE A 173 -8.20 -19.17 18.99
N SER A 174 -8.09 -20.08 19.95
CA SER A 174 -6.98 -20.10 20.92
C SER A 174 -5.70 -20.49 20.22
#